data_82969c5bc443d2e4cceddf71b7c5d83f
#
_entry.id   82969c5bc443d2e4cceddf71b7c5d83f
#
_cell.length_a   1.000
_cell.length_b   1.000
_cell.length_c   1.000
_cell.angle_alpha   90.00
_cell.angle_beta   90.00
_cell.angle_gamma   90.00
#
_symmetry.space_group_name_H-M   'P 1'
#
loop_
_entity.id
_entity.type
_entity.pdbx_description
1 polymer ?
#
loop_
_entity_poly.entity_id
_entity_poly.type
_entity_poly.pdbx_seq_one_letter_code
_entity_poly.pdbx_strand_id
1 'polypeptide(L)'
;MPGSIRHAIDTTTAAVLRARGSAKWTAPGPGGFGAAVAEMDFGAAPPITDALARLSADASFGYLPPHMADDLAAACAAFEQRRFGWVVDPALIRPVPDVIRALEIAIAHFSRPGSPVILPTPAYMPFLIVPGFLGRDIIHVPMDNDAGFFTMNLDAIDDAFAAGGHLLVFCSPYNPLGRVFAAAEMKQLTDVVDRRGGRVFADEVHSPLVYPGLRHIPYASTSDAAAAHTITATSASKAWNLPGLKCAEVILTSEADRQRWDELGLFATRGASNPGVAANIAAFRHGEPWLDEVLGYLDESRRLLADLLSAELPRVRYRPPDGTYLAWLDCTAMGLDGSPGELIGERAQVTVVDGPAFGPGGDGSFRFNFATPQPVLAEMVERIAVALHEP
;
A
#
# COMPACT_ATOMS: atom_id res chain seq x y z
N MET A 1 30.92 11.35 -11.23
CA MET A 1 29.53 10.88 -11.14
C MET A 1 29.06 11.21 -9.74
N PRO A 2 27.96 11.91 -9.49
CA PRO A 2 27.39 11.95 -8.16
C PRO A 2 27.17 10.49 -7.73
N GLY A 3 27.47 10.15 -6.45
CA GLY A 3 27.39 8.79 -5.96
C GLY A 3 26.01 8.18 -6.25
N SER A 4 25.97 6.90 -6.63
CA SER A 4 24.73 6.22 -6.92
C SER A 4 23.81 6.32 -5.69
N ILE A 5 22.51 6.36 -5.88
CA ILE A 5 21.53 6.37 -4.79
C ILE A 5 21.80 5.23 -3.80
N ARG A 6 22.25 4.09 -4.29
CA ARG A 6 22.70 2.93 -3.51
C ARG A 6 23.76 3.32 -2.46
N HIS A 7 24.83 4.00 -2.85
CA HIS A 7 25.88 4.40 -1.91
C HIS A 7 25.32 5.31 -0.80
N ALA A 8 24.46 6.26 -1.15
CA ALA A 8 23.81 7.12 -0.19
C ALA A 8 22.90 6.34 0.79
N ILE A 9 22.21 5.31 0.28
CA ILE A 9 21.38 4.43 1.10
C ILE A 9 22.26 3.61 2.05
N ASP A 10 23.25 2.86 1.54
CA ASP A 10 24.07 1.92 2.32
C ASP A 10 24.94 2.60 3.39
N THR A 11 25.29 3.87 3.19
CA THR A 11 26.01 4.67 4.20
C THR A 11 25.11 5.27 5.28
N THR A 12 23.79 5.16 5.14
CA THR A 12 22.83 5.65 6.13
C THR A 12 22.70 4.64 7.27
N THR A 13 23.14 5.02 8.47
CA THR A 13 23.11 4.15 9.65
C THR A 13 21.80 4.27 10.43
N ALA A 14 21.50 3.30 11.29
CA ALA A 14 20.36 3.35 12.22
C ALA A 14 20.40 4.61 13.12
N ALA A 15 21.58 5.08 13.51
CA ALA A 15 21.72 6.32 14.29
C ALA A 15 21.25 7.56 13.49
N VAL A 16 21.61 7.63 12.21
CA VAL A 16 21.14 8.71 11.32
C VAL A 16 19.63 8.67 11.14
N LEU A 17 19.06 7.46 10.94
CA LEU A 17 17.63 7.28 10.77
C LEU A 17 16.83 7.67 12.02
N ARG A 18 17.31 7.31 13.21
CA ARG A 18 16.73 7.77 14.49
C ARG A 18 16.80 9.31 14.62
N ALA A 19 17.92 9.91 14.26
CA ALA A 19 18.08 11.37 14.32
C ALA A 19 17.15 12.11 13.35
N ARG A 20 16.73 11.50 12.21
CA ARG A 20 15.70 12.07 11.32
C ARG A 20 14.31 12.12 11.96
N GLY A 21 14.04 11.28 12.96
CA GLY A 21 12.82 11.34 13.77
C GLY A 21 11.52 11.03 13.02
N SER A 22 11.56 10.16 11.97
CA SER A 22 10.33 9.71 11.31
C SER A 22 9.48 8.83 12.23
N ALA A 23 8.18 8.69 11.94
CA ALA A 23 7.27 7.85 12.71
C ALA A 23 7.79 6.40 12.82
N LYS A 24 8.38 5.88 11.75
CA LYS A 24 9.01 4.56 11.69
C LYS A 24 10.12 4.39 12.74
N TRP A 25 10.92 5.42 13.00
CA TRP A 25 12.12 5.37 13.85
C TRP A 25 11.92 5.93 15.26
N THR A 26 10.80 6.60 15.52
CA THR A 26 10.44 7.09 16.88
C THR A 26 9.57 6.08 17.63
N ALA A 27 8.81 5.24 16.94
CA ALA A 27 7.94 4.23 17.55
C ALA A 27 8.68 3.19 18.41
N PRO A 28 9.88 2.68 18.01
CA PRO A 28 10.58 1.65 18.80
C PRO A 28 11.22 2.15 20.11
N GLY A 29 11.23 3.44 20.35
CA GLY A 29 11.94 4.02 21.51
C GLY A 29 13.47 4.06 21.33
N PRO A 30 14.20 4.47 22.40
CA PRO A 30 15.66 4.65 22.35
C PRO A 30 16.39 3.34 22.03
N GLY A 31 17.25 3.37 21.01
CA GLY A 31 18.07 2.21 20.61
C GLY A 31 17.36 1.17 19.74
N GLY A 32 16.03 1.24 19.61
CA GLY A 32 15.24 0.30 18.82
C GLY A 32 15.30 0.53 17.31
N PHE A 33 14.70 -0.40 16.57
CA PHE A 33 14.63 -0.43 15.11
C PHE A 33 13.19 -0.43 14.63
N GLY A 34 12.89 0.37 13.60
CA GLY A 34 11.57 0.51 13.04
C GLY A 34 11.35 -0.35 11.79
N ALA A 35 10.48 -1.35 11.89
CA ALA A 35 10.04 -2.16 10.75
C ALA A 35 8.50 -2.29 10.66
N ALA A 36 7.74 -1.49 11.42
CA ALA A 36 6.28 -1.52 11.42
C ALA A 36 5.65 -0.60 10.37
N VAL A 37 6.03 0.69 10.38
CA VAL A 37 5.40 1.71 9.55
C VAL A 37 5.80 1.55 8.08
N ALA A 38 4.81 1.66 7.17
CA ALA A 38 5.04 1.54 5.72
C ALA A 38 5.61 2.84 5.14
N GLU A 39 6.85 3.17 5.53
CA GLU A 39 7.71 4.26 5.04
C GLU A 39 9.06 3.69 4.61
N MET A 40 9.74 4.34 3.66
CA MET A 40 11.09 3.99 3.23
C MET A 40 12.15 4.88 3.90
N ASP A 41 13.34 4.34 4.10
CA ASP A 41 14.48 5.07 4.69
C ASP A 41 15.42 5.71 3.63
N PHE A 42 14.99 5.78 2.37
CA PHE A 42 15.83 6.11 1.20
C PHE A 42 15.81 7.61 0.81
N GLY A 43 15.09 8.44 1.57
CA GLY A 43 14.95 9.86 1.26
C GLY A 43 13.84 10.13 0.24
N ALA A 44 13.97 11.21 -0.52
CA ALA A 44 13.01 11.64 -1.53
C ALA A 44 13.68 11.86 -2.88
N ALA A 45 12.91 11.69 -3.97
CA ALA A 45 13.39 11.96 -5.32
C ALA A 45 13.69 13.46 -5.53
N PRO A 46 14.81 13.84 -6.18
CA PRO A 46 15.18 15.23 -6.38
C PRO A 46 14.08 16.10 -7.02
N PRO A 47 13.34 15.65 -8.07
CA PRO A 47 12.26 16.45 -8.63
C PRO A 47 11.17 16.85 -7.61
N ILE A 48 10.94 16.02 -6.61
CA ILE A 48 9.96 16.25 -5.55
C ILE A 48 10.46 17.33 -4.60
N THR A 49 11.71 17.22 -4.14
CA THR A 49 12.30 18.24 -3.25
C THR A 49 12.37 19.59 -3.93
N ASP A 50 12.68 19.64 -5.23
CA ASP A 50 12.68 20.87 -6.03
C ASP A 50 11.28 21.48 -6.17
N ALA A 51 10.25 20.64 -6.36
CA ALA A 51 8.86 21.12 -6.43
C ALA A 51 8.40 21.72 -5.11
N LEU A 52 8.72 21.07 -3.98
CA LEU A 52 8.42 21.58 -2.66
C LEU A 52 9.17 22.87 -2.32
N ALA A 53 10.44 22.98 -2.73
CA ALA A 53 11.24 24.19 -2.55
C ALA A 53 10.63 25.38 -3.32
N ARG A 54 10.22 25.19 -4.58
CA ARG A 54 9.55 26.22 -5.38
C ARG A 54 8.23 26.64 -4.73
N LEU A 55 7.37 25.69 -4.35
CA LEU A 55 6.11 25.98 -3.70
C LEU A 55 6.28 26.80 -2.42
N SER A 56 7.33 26.49 -1.63
CA SER A 56 7.68 27.25 -0.43
C SER A 56 8.18 28.65 -0.76
N ALA A 57 9.02 28.80 -1.79
CA ALA A 57 9.52 30.12 -2.24
C ALA A 57 8.38 31.03 -2.74
N ASP A 58 7.39 30.46 -3.40
CA ASP A 58 6.22 31.17 -3.93
C ASP A 58 5.14 31.41 -2.86
N ALA A 59 5.35 30.97 -1.61
CA ALA A 59 4.39 31.04 -0.51
C ALA A 59 2.98 30.49 -0.88
N SER A 60 2.91 29.42 -1.69
CA SER A 60 1.66 28.84 -2.21
C SER A 60 0.96 27.93 -1.18
N PHE A 61 0.56 28.52 -0.03
CA PHE A 61 -0.03 27.81 1.11
C PHE A 61 -1.56 28.02 1.23
N GLY A 62 -2.20 28.60 0.23
CA GLY A 62 -3.65 28.81 0.17
C GLY A 62 -4.44 27.53 -0.09
N TYR A 63 -5.73 27.67 -0.43
CA TYR A 63 -6.54 26.54 -0.89
C TYR A 63 -6.02 26.01 -2.22
N LEU A 64 -6.28 24.72 -2.48
CA LEU A 64 -5.91 24.07 -3.73
C LEU A 64 -6.58 24.78 -4.93
N PRO A 65 -5.80 25.41 -5.83
CA PRO A 65 -6.38 26.05 -7.00
C PRO A 65 -6.76 25.01 -8.07
N PRO A 66 -7.82 25.25 -8.87
CA PRO A 66 -8.31 24.30 -9.87
C PRO A 66 -7.21 23.81 -10.84
N HIS A 67 -6.36 24.70 -11.32
CA HIS A 67 -5.31 24.33 -12.28
C HIS A 67 -4.30 23.30 -11.71
N MET A 68 -4.03 23.34 -10.40
CA MET A 68 -3.18 22.31 -9.77
C MET A 68 -3.87 20.95 -9.70
N ALA A 69 -5.18 20.91 -9.48
CA ALA A 69 -5.96 19.68 -9.53
C ALA A 69 -5.99 19.10 -10.94
N ASP A 70 -6.17 19.96 -11.96
CA ASP A 70 -6.14 19.56 -13.37
C ASP A 70 -4.75 19.04 -13.78
N ASP A 71 -3.69 19.71 -13.34
CA ASP A 71 -2.29 19.29 -13.56
C ASP A 71 -1.98 17.93 -12.91
N LEU A 72 -2.51 17.69 -11.69
CA LEU A 72 -2.38 16.41 -11.00
C LEU A 72 -3.09 15.30 -11.79
N ALA A 73 -4.32 15.56 -12.21
CA ALA A 73 -5.11 14.61 -12.98
C ALA A 73 -4.41 14.23 -14.29
N ALA A 74 -3.90 15.23 -15.02
CA ALA A 74 -3.13 15.01 -16.25
C ALA A 74 -1.82 14.23 -15.99
N ALA A 75 -1.11 14.54 -14.90
CA ALA A 75 0.13 13.85 -14.55
C ALA A 75 -0.12 12.38 -14.14
N CYS A 76 -1.16 12.13 -13.36
CA CYS A 76 -1.59 10.78 -12.96
C CYS A 76 -2.00 9.96 -14.19
N ALA A 77 -2.90 10.46 -15.06
CA ALA A 77 -3.33 9.77 -16.28
C ALA A 77 -2.16 9.43 -17.20
N ALA A 78 -1.23 10.36 -17.39
CA ALA A 78 -0.03 10.11 -18.19
C ALA A 78 0.89 9.06 -17.57
N PHE A 79 1.00 9.02 -16.25
CA PHE A 79 1.77 8.00 -15.52
C PHE A 79 1.12 6.61 -15.66
N GLU A 80 -0.20 6.49 -15.45
CA GLU A 80 -0.97 5.25 -15.63
C GLU A 80 -0.77 4.67 -17.04
N GLN A 81 -0.84 5.54 -18.05
CA GLN A 81 -0.62 5.13 -19.44
C GLN A 81 0.82 4.64 -19.69
N ARG A 82 1.83 5.38 -19.21
CA ARG A 82 3.24 5.00 -19.42
C ARG A 82 3.63 3.75 -18.68
N ARG A 83 3.25 3.66 -17.39
CA ARG A 83 3.71 2.59 -16.49
C ARG A 83 2.91 1.31 -16.65
N PHE A 84 1.59 1.42 -16.82
CA PHE A 84 0.67 0.27 -16.83
C PHE A 84 -0.04 0.07 -18.17
N GLY A 85 0.00 1.04 -19.08
CA GLY A 85 -0.71 1.00 -20.35
C GLY A 85 -2.20 1.28 -20.24
N TRP A 86 -2.64 1.80 -19.08
CA TRP A 86 -4.03 2.15 -18.85
C TRP A 86 -4.31 3.59 -19.28
N VAL A 87 -5.18 3.74 -20.28
CA VAL A 87 -5.61 5.04 -20.78
C VAL A 87 -6.81 5.51 -19.97
N VAL A 88 -6.62 6.58 -19.20
CA VAL A 88 -7.65 7.22 -18.38
C VAL A 88 -7.83 8.66 -18.82
N ASP A 89 -9.09 9.09 -18.94
CA ASP A 89 -9.39 10.50 -19.13
C ASP A 89 -9.06 11.29 -17.84
N PRO A 90 -8.19 12.31 -17.89
CA PRO A 90 -7.90 13.15 -16.73
C PRO A 90 -9.15 13.74 -16.06
N ALA A 91 -10.22 13.99 -16.85
CA ALA A 91 -11.50 14.47 -16.31
C ALA A 91 -12.20 13.50 -15.35
N LEU A 92 -11.73 12.26 -15.26
CA LEU A 92 -12.23 11.22 -14.33
C LEU A 92 -11.39 11.09 -13.05
N ILE A 93 -10.33 11.89 -12.89
CA ILE A 93 -9.39 11.81 -11.75
C ILE A 93 -9.68 12.94 -10.77
N ARG A 94 -9.77 12.61 -9.50
CA ARG A 94 -10.10 13.55 -8.42
C ARG A 94 -9.09 13.49 -7.28
N PRO A 95 -8.56 14.63 -6.82
CA PRO A 95 -7.67 14.68 -5.66
C PRO A 95 -8.43 14.42 -4.36
N VAL A 96 -7.81 13.65 -3.48
CA VAL A 96 -8.25 13.41 -2.10
C VAL A 96 -7.01 13.45 -1.17
N PRO A 97 -7.17 13.60 0.16
CA PRO A 97 -6.00 13.69 1.04
C PRO A 97 -5.20 12.38 1.15
N ASP A 98 -5.84 11.24 1.08
CA ASP A 98 -5.21 9.92 1.12
C ASP A 98 -6.19 8.83 0.67
N VAL A 99 -5.67 7.60 0.49
CA VAL A 99 -6.45 6.44 0.02
C VAL A 99 -7.50 6.01 1.05
N ILE A 100 -7.28 6.26 2.35
CA ILE A 100 -8.26 5.95 3.38
C ILE A 100 -9.47 6.87 3.27
N ARG A 101 -9.25 8.15 2.98
CA ARG A 101 -10.37 9.06 2.67
C ARG A 101 -11.13 8.64 1.40
N ALA A 102 -10.43 8.13 0.39
CA ALA A 102 -11.08 7.55 -0.79
C ALA A 102 -11.97 6.36 -0.42
N LEU A 103 -11.50 5.47 0.46
CA LEU A 103 -12.30 4.34 0.99
C LEU A 103 -13.54 4.82 1.75
N GLU A 104 -13.40 5.81 2.63
CA GLU A 104 -14.53 6.39 3.35
C GLU A 104 -15.62 6.90 2.39
N ILE A 105 -15.21 7.63 1.35
CA ILE A 105 -16.11 8.14 0.31
C ILE A 105 -16.77 6.98 -0.45
N ALA A 106 -16.00 5.96 -0.83
CA ALA A 106 -16.51 4.79 -1.54
C ALA A 106 -17.57 4.05 -0.70
N ILE A 107 -17.33 3.82 0.58
CA ILE A 107 -18.27 3.17 1.49
C ILE A 107 -19.53 4.04 1.69
N ALA A 108 -19.37 5.34 1.90
CA ALA A 108 -20.49 6.21 2.24
C ALA A 108 -21.40 6.51 1.04
N HIS A 109 -20.83 6.66 -0.16
CA HIS A 109 -21.52 7.24 -1.30
C HIS A 109 -21.63 6.34 -2.53
N PHE A 110 -20.78 5.31 -2.65
CA PHE A 110 -20.74 4.43 -3.82
C PHE A 110 -21.04 2.96 -3.50
N SER A 111 -21.43 2.68 -2.25
CA SER A 111 -22.01 1.40 -1.87
C SER A 111 -23.44 1.56 -1.41
N ARG A 112 -24.20 0.46 -1.45
CA ARG A 112 -25.60 0.44 -0.99
C ARG A 112 -25.66 0.86 0.49
N PRO A 113 -26.54 1.79 0.88
CA PRO A 113 -26.67 2.24 2.27
C PRO A 113 -26.93 1.06 3.21
N GLY A 114 -26.15 1.00 4.32
CA GLY A 114 -26.28 -0.06 5.34
C GLY A 114 -25.69 -1.42 4.95
N SER A 115 -25.26 -1.65 3.69
CA SER A 115 -24.67 -2.94 3.31
C SER A 115 -23.32 -3.17 3.98
N PRO A 116 -22.99 -4.42 4.35
CA PRO A 116 -21.64 -4.78 4.79
C PRO A 116 -20.58 -4.52 3.73
N VAL A 117 -19.36 -4.30 4.18
CA VAL A 117 -18.14 -4.27 3.35
C VAL A 117 -17.55 -5.68 3.30
N ILE A 118 -17.20 -6.17 2.12
CA ILE A 118 -16.54 -7.46 1.93
C ILE A 118 -15.04 -7.24 1.98
N LEU A 119 -14.34 -7.92 2.89
CA LEU A 119 -12.92 -7.71 3.11
C LEU A 119 -12.15 -9.03 3.06
N PRO A 120 -11.38 -9.29 2.00
CA PRO A 120 -10.38 -10.37 2.01
C PRO A 120 -9.36 -10.14 3.14
N THR A 121 -9.01 -11.19 3.88
CA THR A 121 -8.06 -11.13 5.00
C THR A 121 -6.95 -12.19 4.88
N PRO A 122 -5.74 -11.94 5.45
CA PRO A 122 -5.29 -10.78 6.25
C PRO A 122 -5.31 -9.49 5.46
N ALA A 123 -5.71 -8.35 6.07
CA ALA A 123 -5.91 -7.08 5.38
C ALA A 123 -5.23 -5.91 6.10
N TYR A 124 -4.96 -4.82 5.37
CA TYR A 124 -4.43 -3.59 5.95
C TYR A 124 -5.36 -3.06 7.05
N MET A 125 -4.82 -2.81 8.26
CA MET A 125 -5.57 -2.52 9.48
C MET A 125 -6.69 -1.46 9.33
N PRO A 126 -6.49 -0.32 8.64
CA PRO A 126 -7.57 0.63 8.43
C PRO A 126 -8.78 0.05 7.70
N PHE A 127 -8.64 -0.97 6.86
CA PHE A 127 -9.78 -1.62 6.20
C PHE A 127 -10.66 -2.40 7.20
N LEU A 128 -10.08 -2.82 8.33
CA LEU A 128 -10.79 -3.48 9.43
C LEU A 128 -11.52 -2.48 10.35
N ILE A 129 -11.14 -1.20 10.30
CA ILE A 129 -11.59 -0.18 11.26
C ILE A 129 -12.57 0.81 10.61
N VAL A 130 -12.23 1.31 9.43
CA VAL A 130 -12.97 2.39 8.74
C VAL A 130 -14.45 2.04 8.50
N PRO A 131 -14.83 0.82 8.06
CA PRO A 131 -16.25 0.49 7.89
C PRO A 131 -17.04 0.67 9.17
N GLY A 132 -16.51 0.25 10.32
CA GLY A 132 -17.16 0.40 11.63
C GLY A 132 -17.43 1.86 12.00
N PHE A 133 -16.52 2.78 11.72
CA PHE A 133 -16.73 4.22 11.94
C PHE A 133 -17.86 4.79 11.05
N LEU A 134 -18.16 4.14 9.94
CA LEU A 134 -19.23 4.50 9.02
C LEU A 134 -20.53 3.69 9.28
N GLY A 135 -20.61 2.96 10.39
CA GLY A 135 -21.75 2.14 10.75
C GLY A 135 -21.98 0.97 9.80
N ARG A 136 -20.90 0.40 9.24
CA ARG A 136 -20.96 -0.75 8.33
C ARG A 136 -20.32 -1.97 8.98
N ASP A 137 -20.99 -3.09 8.89
CA ASP A 137 -20.40 -4.38 9.23
C ASP A 137 -19.38 -4.79 8.17
N ILE A 138 -18.48 -5.71 8.56
CA ILE A 138 -17.50 -6.32 7.66
C ILE A 138 -17.82 -7.81 7.55
N ILE A 139 -17.91 -8.31 6.31
CA ILE A 139 -17.86 -9.74 6.03
C ILE A 139 -16.41 -10.07 5.71
N HIS A 140 -15.74 -10.73 6.66
CA HIS A 140 -14.37 -11.20 6.48
C HIS A 140 -14.36 -12.41 5.57
N VAL A 141 -13.50 -12.38 4.56
CA VAL A 141 -13.28 -13.49 3.63
C VAL A 141 -11.81 -13.90 3.72
N PRO A 142 -11.45 -14.90 4.56
CA PRO A 142 -10.09 -15.39 4.61
C PRO A 142 -9.63 -15.86 3.22
N MET A 143 -8.44 -15.39 2.81
CA MET A 143 -7.82 -15.85 1.56
C MET A 143 -7.32 -17.28 1.72
N ASP A 144 -7.35 -18.05 0.63
CA ASP A 144 -6.73 -19.35 0.60
C ASP A 144 -5.21 -19.22 0.66
N ASN A 145 -4.54 -20.06 1.47
CA ASN A 145 -3.11 -20.02 1.66
C ASN A 145 -2.49 -21.38 1.33
N ASP A 146 -1.77 -21.44 0.22
CA ASP A 146 -0.97 -22.62 -0.14
C ASP A 146 0.52 -22.29 0.08
N ALA A 147 1.05 -22.78 1.21
CA ALA A 147 2.46 -22.64 1.59
C ALA A 147 3.01 -21.19 1.49
N GLY A 148 2.19 -20.17 1.83
CA GLY A 148 2.55 -18.76 1.77
C GLY A 148 2.16 -18.08 0.44
N PHE A 149 1.54 -18.80 -0.48
CA PHE A 149 0.91 -18.23 -1.68
C PHE A 149 -0.57 -18.02 -1.43
N PHE A 150 -0.97 -16.76 -1.32
CA PHE A 150 -2.35 -16.39 -1.01
C PHE A 150 -3.15 -16.12 -2.28
N THR A 151 -4.38 -16.64 -2.35
CA THR A 151 -5.32 -16.41 -3.45
C THR A 151 -6.69 -15.99 -2.92
N MET A 152 -7.46 -15.26 -3.73
CA MET A 152 -8.83 -14.88 -3.38
C MET A 152 -9.72 -16.13 -3.34
N ASN A 153 -10.43 -16.34 -2.23
CA ASN A 153 -11.47 -17.37 -2.12
C ASN A 153 -12.74 -16.84 -2.79
N LEU A 154 -12.88 -17.15 -4.08
CA LEU A 154 -13.96 -16.60 -4.92
C LEU A 154 -15.34 -17.11 -4.51
N ASP A 155 -15.45 -18.33 -4.03
CA ASP A 155 -16.71 -18.90 -3.56
C ASP A 155 -17.18 -18.18 -2.29
N ALA A 156 -16.27 -17.95 -1.36
CA ALA A 156 -16.58 -17.17 -0.14
C ALA A 156 -16.88 -15.70 -0.43
N ILE A 157 -16.26 -15.09 -1.47
CA ILE A 157 -16.61 -13.74 -1.94
C ILE A 157 -18.02 -13.75 -2.54
N ASP A 158 -18.38 -14.75 -3.35
CA ASP A 158 -19.72 -14.89 -3.92
C ASP A 158 -20.79 -15.03 -2.82
N ASP A 159 -20.52 -15.85 -1.80
CA ASP A 159 -21.38 -16.01 -0.61
C ASP A 159 -21.50 -14.72 0.20
N ALA A 160 -20.42 -13.95 0.33
CA ALA A 160 -20.43 -12.65 1.01
C ALA A 160 -21.34 -11.62 0.31
N PHE A 161 -21.32 -11.60 -1.03
CA PHE A 161 -22.28 -10.78 -1.80
C PHE A 161 -23.71 -11.29 -1.62
N ALA A 162 -23.93 -12.62 -1.63
CA ALA A 162 -25.25 -13.22 -1.39
C ALA A 162 -25.79 -12.90 0.02
N ALA A 163 -24.91 -12.79 1.02
CA ALA A 163 -25.23 -12.40 2.39
C ALA A 163 -25.54 -10.90 2.57
N GLY A 164 -25.52 -10.11 1.48
CA GLY A 164 -25.88 -8.69 1.50
C GLY A 164 -24.70 -7.72 1.41
N GLY A 165 -23.46 -8.20 1.37
CA GLY A 165 -22.30 -7.38 1.05
C GLY A 165 -22.48 -6.66 -0.28
N HIS A 166 -21.84 -5.48 -0.44
CA HIS A 166 -21.98 -4.75 -1.70
C HIS A 166 -20.68 -4.14 -2.20
N LEU A 167 -19.79 -3.68 -1.33
CA LEU A 167 -18.47 -3.16 -1.69
C LEU A 167 -17.40 -4.15 -1.26
N LEU A 168 -16.64 -4.67 -2.22
CA LEU A 168 -15.44 -5.44 -1.98
C LEU A 168 -14.23 -4.49 -1.92
N VAL A 169 -13.39 -4.62 -0.90
CA VAL A 169 -12.09 -3.93 -0.84
C VAL A 169 -11.04 -4.83 -1.49
N PHE A 170 -10.52 -4.40 -2.64
CA PHE A 170 -9.48 -5.08 -3.38
C PHE A 170 -8.18 -4.26 -3.32
N CYS A 171 -7.11 -4.83 -2.77
CA CYS A 171 -5.80 -4.17 -2.69
C CYS A 171 -4.81 -4.87 -3.63
N SER A 172 -4.13 -4.13 -4.52
CA SER A 172 -3.14 -4.70 -5.44
C SER A 172 -2.06 -3.67 -5.82
N PRO A 173 -0.78 -3.91 -5.54
CA PRO A 173 -0.19 -5.01 -4.77
C PRO A 173 -0.73 -5.09 -3.33
N TYR A 174 -0.89 -6.32 -2.83
CA TYR A 174 -1.66 -6.58 -1.62
C TYR A 174 -0.86 -6.36 -0.33
N ASN A 175 -1.31 -5.47 0.53
CA ASN A 175 -0.77 -5.29 1.88
C ASN A 175 -1.65 -6.07 2.90
N PRO A 176 -1.08 -7.05 3.67
CA PRO A 176 0.34 -7.22 4.00
C PRO A 176 1.13 -8.24 3.16
N LEU A 177 0.50 -8.97 2.27
CA LEU A 177 1.01 -10.21 1.69
C LEU A 177 1.99 -10.02 0.50
N GLY A 178 2.08 -8.80 -0.04
CA GLY A 178 2.94 -8.49 -1.18
C GLY A 178 2.52 -9.13 -2.51
N ARG A 179 1.30 -9.68 -2.61
CA ARG A 179 0.78 -10.32 -3.84
C ARG A 179 0.48 -9.28 -4.93
N VAL A 180 0.82 -9.64 -6.17
CA VAL A 180 0.36 -8.99 -7.40
C VAL A 180 -0.54 -9.97 -8.13
N PHE A 181 -1.81 -9.61 -8.38
CA PHE A 181 -2.78 -10.51 -8.97
C PHE A 181 -2.65 -10.53 -10.49
N ALA A 182 -2.76 -11.73 -11.08
CA ALA A 182 -2.74 -11.91 -12.52
C ALA A 182 -4.08 -11.50 -13.15
N ALA A 183 -4.06 -11.17 -14.46
CA ALA A 183 -5.26 -10.81 -15.20
C ALA A 183 -6.36 -11.88 -15.12
N ALA A 184 -5.98 -13.17 -15.09
CA ALA A 184 -6.93 -14.28 -14.97
C ALA A 184 -7.62 -14.31 -13.60
N GLU A 185 -6.89 -14.04 -12.51
CA GLU A 185 -7.45 -13.95 -11.15
C GLU A 185 -8.45 -12.76 -11.05
N MET A 186 -8.04 -11.61 -11.59
CA MET A 186 -8.91 -10.42 -11.61
C MET A 186 -10.15 -10.61 -12.49
N LYS A 187 -10.02 -11.31 -13.62
CA LYS A 187 -11.19 -11.62 -14.44
C LYS A 187 -12.19 -12.49 -13.69
N GLN A 188 -11.73 -13.54 -13.01
CA GLN A 188 -12.61 -14.40 -12.20
C GLN A 188 -13.31 -13.61 -11.09
N LEU A 189 -12.58 -12.70 -10.42
CA LEU A 189 -13.16 -11.80 -9.43
C LEU A 189 -14.22 -10.88 -10.07
N THR A 190 -13.92 -10.31 -11.24
CA THR A 190 -14.86 -9.46 -11.99
C THR A 190 -16.15 -10.20 -12.32
N ASP A 191 -16.04 -11.46 -12.77
CA ASP A 191 -17.21 -12.29 -13.10
C ASP A 191 -18.13 -12.54 -11.87
N VAL A 192 -17.54 -12.65 -10.66
CA VAL A 192 -18.30 -12.76 -9.39
C VAL A 192 -18.98 -11.44 -9.06
N VAL A 193 -18.23 -10.33 -9.06
CA VAL A 193 -18.75 -9.00 -8.70
C VAL A 193 -19.88 -8.58 -9.64
N ASP A 194 -19.68 -8.72 -10.95
CA ASP A 194 -20.64 -8.34 -11.98
C ASP A 194 -21.96 -9.15 -11.84
N ARG A 195 -21.86 -10.47 -11.71
CA ARG A 195 -23.02 -11.36 -11.50
C ARG A 195 -23.85 -10.98 -10.27
N ARG A 196 -23.23 -10.45 -9.23
CA ARG A 196 -23.86 -10.05 -7.98
C ARG A 196 -24.32 -8.57 -7.95
N GLY A 197 -24.01 -7.80 -8.99
CA GLY A 197 -24.24 -6.35 -9.01
C GLY A 197 -23.50 -5.63 -7.89
N GLY A 198 -22.30 -6.13 -7.55
CA GLY A 198 -21.44 -5.59 -6.51
C GLY A 198 -20.61 -4.41 -6.98
N ARG A 199 -19.81 -3.87 -6.06
CA ARG A 199 -18.85 -2.79 -6.30
C ARG A 199 -17.47 -3.19 -5.81
N VAL A 200 -16.43 -2.60 -6.39
CA VAL A 200 -15.04 -2.77 -5.96
C VAL A 200 -14.43 -1.42 -5.61
N PHE A 201 -13.83 -1.33 -4.44
CA PHE A 201 -12.86 -0.31 -4.13
C PHE A 201 -11.47 -0.90 -4.37
N ALA A 202 -10.77 -0.44 -5.41
CA ALA A 202 -9.43 -0.92 -5.76
C ALA A 202 -8.38 0.03 -5.14
N ASP A 203 -7.72 -0.42 -4.07
CA ASP A 203 -6.55 0.27 -3.52
C ASP A 203 -5.30 -0.15 -4.28
N GLU A 204 -4.81 0.74 -5.14
CA GLU A 204 -3.65 0.53 -5.99
C GLU A 204 -2.46 1.43 -5.59
N VAL A 205 -2.43 1.92 -4.35
CA VAL A 205 -1.37 2.82 -3.85
C VAL A 205 0.04 2.22 -3.93
N HIS A 206 0.15 0.89 -3.96
CA HIS A 206 1.40 0.17 -4.14
C HIS A 206 1.71 -0.20 -5.60
N SER A 207 0.86 0.17 -6.57
CA SER A 207 0.98 -0.23 -7.98
C SER A 207 2.35 0.00 -8.61
N PRO A 208 3.10 1.09 -8.31
CA PRO A 208 4.43 1.27 -8.90
C PRO A 208 5.52 0.37 -8.30
N LEU A 209 5.24 -0.28 -7.16
CA LEU A 209 6.19 -1.09 -6.39
C LEU A 209 6.05 -2.58 -6.74
N VAL A 210 6.23 -2.92 -8.01
CA VAL A 210 6.19 -4.31 -8.52
C VAL A 210 7.58 -4.69 -9.02
N TYR A 211 8.03 -5.88 -8.63
CA TYR A 211 9.38 -6.36 -8.92
C TYR A 211 9.52 -6.95 -10.33
N PRO A 212 10.76 -7.00 -10.88
CA PRO A 212 11.03 -7.54 -12.21
C PRO A 212 10.44 -8.94 -12.44
N GLY A 213 9.88 -9.14 -13.63
CA GLY A 213 9.22 -10.39 -14.02
C GLY A 213 7.71 -10.38 -13.83
N LEU A 214 7.17 -9.40 -13.11
CA LEU A 214 5.75 -9.17 -12.92
C LEU A 214 5.37 -7.75 -13.36
N ARG A 215 4.08 -7.53 -13.57
CA ARG A 215 3.51 -6.23 -13.93
C ARG A 215 2.21 -6.02 -13.17
N HIS A 216 2.06 -4.82 -12.60
CA HIS A 216 0.75 -4.40 -12.12
C HIS A 216 -0.20 -4.21 -13.32
N ILE A 217 -1.41 -4.66 -13.15
CA ILE A 217 -2.52 -4.42 -14.08
C ILE A 217 -3.60 -3.71 -13.26
N PRO A 218 -3.96 -2.46 -13.58
CA PRO A 218 -5.04 -1.77 -12.89
C PRO A 218 -6.35 -2.57 -13.02
N TYR A 219 -7.02 -2.84 -11.92
CA TYR A 219 -8.20 -3.70 -11.92
C TYR A 219 -9.28 -3.19 -12.88
N ALA A 220 -9.58 -1.89 -12.84
CA ALA A 220 -10.56 -1.27 -13.73
C ALA A 220 -10.19 -1.35 -15.22
N SER A 221 -8.92 -1.61 -15.56
CA SER A 221 -8.47 -1.74 -16.95
C SER A 221 -8.71 -3.13 -17.55
N THR A 222 -9.13 -4.10 -16.75
CA THR A 222 -9.20 -5.51 -17.18
C THR A 222 -10.41 -5.82 -18.07
N SER A 223 -11.48 -5.05 -17.95
CA SER A 223 -12.68 -5.15 -18.80
C SER A 223 -13.64 -3.97 -18.58
N ASP A 224 -14.62 -3.80 -19.49
CA ASP A 224 -15.68 -2.80 -19.33
C ASP A 224 -16.53 -3.07 -18.08
N ALA A 225 -16.76 -4.33 -17.72
CA ALA A 225 -17.47 -4.69 -16.49
C ALA A 225 -16.69 -4.27 -15.25
N ALA A 226 -15.37 -4.54 -15.20
CA ALA A 226 -14.52 -4.09 -14.12
C ALA A 226 -14.50 -2.54 -14.01
N ALA A 227 -14.39 -1.84 -15.15
CA ALA A 227 -14.48 -0.38 -15.19
C ALA A 227 -15.82 0.15 -14.65
N ALA A 228 -16.93 -0.51 -14.97
CA ALA A 228 -18.27 -0.05 -14.60
C ALA A 228 -18.56 -0.12 -13.09
N HIS A 229 -17.93 -1.04 -12.36
CA HIS A 229 -18.20 -1.27 -10.95
C HIS A 229 -17.04 -0.87 -10.00
N THR A 230 -15.97 -0.27 -10.52
CA THR A 230 -14.77 0.03 -9.72
C THR A 230 -14.63 1.52 -9.40
N ILE A 231 -14.17 1.78 -8.19
CA ILE A 231 -13.57 3.04 -7.78
C ILE A 231 -12.11 2.73 -7.43
N THR A 232 -11.18 3.26 -8.23
CA THR A 232 -9.74 3.06 -7.98
C THR A 232 -9.19 4.21 -7.15
N ALA A 233 -8.34 3.90 -6.17
CA ALA A 233 -7.56 4.87 -5.42
C ALA A 233 -6.07 4.58 -5.59
N THR A 234 -5.30 5.59 -5.96
CA THR A 234 -3.85 5.53 -6.12
C THR A 234 -3.16 6.74 -5.51
N SER A 235 -1.84 6.73 -5.40
CA SER A 235 -1.06 7.88 -4.92
C SER A 235 0.44 7.64 -5.14
N ALA A 236 1.21 8.70 -5.30
CA ALA A 236 2.66 8.66 -5.22
C ALA A 236 3.19 8.37 -3.79
N SER A 237 2.33 8.37 -2.77
CA SER A 237 2.72 8.34 -1.35
C SER A 237 3.58 7.14 -0.95
N LYS A 238 3.35 5.95 -1.51
CA LYS A 238 4.13 4.75 -1.18
C LYS A 238 5.38 4.59 -2.02
N ALA A 239 5.25 4.81 -3.33
CA ALA A 239 6.36 4.61 -4.27
C ALA A 239 7.48 5.68 -4.12
N TRP A 240 7.14 6.88 -3.69
CA TRP A 240 8.10 7.99 -3.49
C TRP A 240 8.20 8.47 -2.04
N ASN A 241 7.64 7.70 -1.10
CA ASN A 241 7.75 7.96 0.35
C ASN A 241 7.19 9.32 0.80
N LEU A 242 5.95 9.64 0.39
CA LEU A 242 5.30 10.96 0.60
C LEU A 242 4.03 10.92 1.49
N PRO A 243 3.78 9.92 2.37
CA PRO A 243 2.47 9.78 3.01
C PRO A 243 2.09 10.97 3.90
N GLY A 244 3.08 11.70 4.44
CA GLY A 244 2.89 12.88 5.26
C GLY A 244 2.39 14.11 4.50
N LEU A 245 2.51 14.14 3.16
CA LEU A 245 2.13 15.29 2.34
C LEU A 245 0.64 15.34 1.97
N LYS A 246 -0.13 14.26 2.26
CA LYS A 246 -1.59 14.23 2.11
C LYS A 246 -2.09 14.56 0.71
N CYS A 247 -1.87 13.66 -0.23
CA CYS A 247 -2.43 13.66 -1.58
C CYS A 247 -2.57 12.23 -2.10
N ALA A 248 -3.73 11.93 -2.67
CA ALA A 248 -4.04 10.73 -3.42
C ALA A 248 -5.05 11.05 -4.52
N GLU A 249 -5.24 10.14 -5.44
CA GLU A 249 -6.11 10.27 -6.59
C GLU A 249 -7.20 9.18 -6.55
N VAL A 250 -8.45 9.58 -6.76
CA VAL A 250 -9.57 8.68 -7.05
C VAL A 250 -9.80 8.72 -8.56
N ILE A 251 -9.85 7.55 -9.18
CA ILE A 251 -10.13 7.38 -10.61
C ILE A 251 -11.52 6.75 -10.73
N LEU A 252 -12.42 7.49 -11.40
CA LEU A 252 -13.82 7.13 -11.61
C LEU A 252 -14.00 6.68 -13.06
N THR A 253 -14.22 5.39 -13.29
CA THR A 253 -14.24 4.83 -14.65
C THR A 253 -15.63 4.73 -15.27
N SER A 254 -16.69 5.07 -14.50
CA SER A 254 -18.06 5.12 -15.02
C SER A 254 -18.63 6.55 -14.97
N GLU A 255 -19.46 6.87 -15.97
CA GLU A 255 -20.17 8.16 -16.01
C GLU A 255 -21.11 8.35 -14.81
N ALA A 256 -21.75 7.28 -14.35
CA ALA A 256 -22.60 7.33 -13.17
C ALA A 256 -21.82 7.69 -11.90
N ASP A 257 -20.61 7.16 -11.73
CA ASP A 257 -19.75 7.51 -10.61
C ASP A 257 -19.25 8.95 -10.69
N ARG A 258 -18.90 9.41 -11.91
CA ARG A 258 -18.53 10.81 -12.12
C ARG A 258 -19.66 11.75 -11.71
N GLN A 259 -20.89 11.50 -12.19
CA GLN A 259 -22.06 12.30 -11.82
C GLN A 259 -22.30 12.28 -10.32
N ARG A 260 -22.22 11.10 -9.69
CA ARG A 260 -22.36 10.95 -8.25
C ARG A 260 -21.30 11.73 -7.49
N TRP A 261 -20.04 11.71 -7.95
CA TRP A 261 -18.98 12.51 -7.35
C TRP A 261 -19.21 14.01 -7.47
N ASP A 262 -19.66 14.47 -8.64
CA ASP A 262 -19.96 15.89 -8.88
C ASP A 262 -21.10 16.40 -7.99
N GLU A 263 -22.10 15.55 -7.67
CA GLU A 263 -23.14 15.84 -6.67
C GLU A 263 -22.60 16.03 -5.25
N LEU A 264 -21.53 15.32 -4.86
CA LEU A 264 -20.89 15.48 -3.56
C LEU A 264 -20.11 16.80 -3.46
N GLY A 265 -19.66 17.33 -4.60
CA GLY A 265 -18.99 18.62 -4.71
C GLY A 265 -17.72 18.71 -3.90
N LEU A 266 -17.40 19.90 -3.41
CA LEU A 266 -16.16 20.18 -2.68
C LEU A 266 -15.97 19.34 -1.41
N PHE A 267 -17.01 18.79 -0.82
CA PHE A 267 -16.88 17.94 0.37
C PHE A 267 -16.18 16.61 0.10
N ALA A 268 -16.27 16.08 -1.12
CA ALA A 268 -15.57 14.86 -1.51
C ALA A 268 -14.06 15.11 -1.70
N THR A 269 -13.71 16.22 -2.36
CA THR A 269 -12.33 16.52 -2.76
C THR A 269 -11.52 17.28 -1.71
N ARG A 270 -12.17 17.77 -0.65
CA ARG A 270 -11.50 18.59 0.37
C ARG A 270 -10.43 17.83 1.13
N GLY A 271 -9.25 18.44 1.26
CA GLY A 271 -8.19 17.99 2.15
C GLY A 271 -6.89 17.56 1.48
N ALA A 272 -6.83 17.40 0.14
CA ALA A 272 -5.56 17.28 -0.55
C ALA A 272 -4.75 18.58 -0.35
N SER A 273 -3.49 18.47 0.04
CA SER A 273 -2.65 19.63 0.32
C SER A 273 -1.89 20.10 -0.93
N ASN A 274 -1.70 21.41 -1.08
CA ASN A 274 -0.89 21.93 -2.19
C ASN A 274 0.53 21.32 -2.23
N PRO A 275 1.26 21.16 -1.11
CA PRO A 275 2.54 20.44 -1.12
C PRO A 275 2.41 18.99 -1.61
N GLY A 276 1.36 18.28 -1.19
CA GLY A 276 1.11 16.91 -1.63
C GLY A 276 0.81 16.83 -3.12
N VAL A 277 -0.04 17.73 -3.63
CA VAL A 277 -0.38 17.82 -5.06
C VAL A 277 0.87 18.12 -5.89
N ALA A 278 1.67 19.13 -5.50
CA ALA A 278 2.91 19.47 -6.20
C ALA A 278 3.93 18.31 -6.20
N ALA A 279 4.04 17.59 -5.09
CA ALA A 279 4.91 16.44 -4.93
C ALA A 279 4.45 15.24 -5.80
N ASN A 280 3.13 14.94 -5.85
CA ASN A 280 2.59 13.87 -6.69
C ASN A 280 2.76 14.21 -8.18
N ILE A 281 2.51 15.44 -8.60
CA ILE A 281 2.78 15.90 -9.99
C ILE A 281 4.26 15.68 -10.35
N ALA A 282 5.18 16.09 -9.49
CA ALA A 282 6.62 15.92 -9.72
C ALA A 282 7.04 14.44 -9.75
N ALA A 283 6.46 13.62 -8.89
CA ALA A 283 6.68 12.18 -8.85
C ALA A 283 6.23 11.51 -10.16
N PHE A 284 4.98 11.74 -10.57
CA PHE A 284 4.42 11.15 -11.79
C PHE A 284 5.10 11.63 -13.08
N ARG A 285 5.51 12.90 -13.14
CA ARG A 285 6.16 13.47 -14.35
C ARG A 285 7.65 13.13 -14.44
N HIS A 286 8.36 13.08 -13.32
CA HIS A 286 9.83 13.10 -13.31
C HIS A 286 10.47 12.14 -12.29
N GLY A 287 9.68 11.46 -11.45
CA GLY A 287 10.19 10.64 -10.37
C GLY A 287 10.55 9.20 -10.76
N GLU A 288 10.19 8.74 -11.96
CA GLU A 288 10.38 7.33 -12.38
C GLU A 288 11.85 6.88 -12.35
N PRO A 289 12.86 7.67 -12.80
CA PRO A 289 14.25 7.23 -12.72
C PRO A 289 14.72 6.91 -11.30
N TRP A 290 14.32 7.72 -10.32
CA TRP A 290 14.61 7.47 -8.91
C TRP A 290 13.88 6.23 -8.40
N LEU A 291 12.61 6.06 -8.77
CA LEU A 291 11.81 4.89 -8.40
C LEU A 291 12.42 3.60 -8.94
N ASP A 292 12.89 3.59 -10.19
CA ASP A 292 13.48 2.40 -10.81
C ASP A 292 14.80 2.00 -10.10
N GLU A 293 15.61 2.96 -9.66
CA GLU A 293 16.80 2.68 -8.83
C GLU A 293 16.41 2.11 -7.45
N VAL A 294 15.38 2.68 -6.81
CA VAL A 294 14.84 2.19 -5.53
C VAL A 294 14.26 0.79 -5.67
N LEU A 295 13.52 0.52 -6.73
CA LEU A 295 12.99 -0.83 -7.01
C LEU A 295 14.10 -1.87 -7.18
N GLY A 296 15.18 -1.52 -7.86
CA GLY A 296 16.35 -2.38 -7.96
C GLY A 296 16.96 -2.70 -6.60
N TYR A 297 17.09 -1.69 -5.74
CA TYR A 297 17.60 -1.87 -4.37
C TYR A 297 16.66 -2.72 -3.51
N LEU A 298 15.34 -2.48 -3.59
CA LEU A 298 14.34 -3.25 -2.87
C LEU A 298 14.28 -4.71 -3.34
N ASP A 299 14.44 -4.97 -4.65
CA ASP A 299 14.49 -6.32 -5.20
C ASP A 299 15.66 -7.13 -4.65
N GLU A 300 16.82 -6.50 -4.48
CA GLU A 300 17.96 -7.11 -3.80
C GLU A 300 17.68 -7.29 -2.30
N SER A 301 17.06 -6.29 -1.63
CA SER A 301 16.78 -6.37 -0.20
C SER A 301 15.79 -7.49 0.15
N ARG A 302 14.75 -7.74 -0.68
CA ARG A 302 13.81 -8.86 -0.45
C ARG A 302 14.48 -10.24 -0.62
N ARG A 303 15.50 -10.34 -1.50
CA ARG A 303 16.30 -11.57 -1.67
C ARG A 303 17.28 -11.73 -0.52
N LEU A 304 17.97 -10.67 -0.14
CA LEU A 304 18.83 -10.68 1.05
C LEU A 304 18.06 -11.12 2.30
N LEU A 305 16.82 -10.62 2.46
CA LEU A 305 15.95 -11.05 3.56
C LEU A 305 15.67 -12.56 3.50
N ALA A 306 15.42 -13.11 2.31
CA ALA A 306 15.20 -14.56 2.15
C ALA A 306 16.45 -15.37 2.54
N ASP A 307 17.63 -14.93 2.11
CA ASP A 307 18.90 -15.60 2.44
C ASP A 307 19.19 -15.55 3.95
N LEU A 308 19.00 -14.39 4.58
CA LEU A 308 19.17 -14.22 6.03
C LEU A 308 18.18 -15.08 6.84
N LEU A 309 16.89 -15.08 6.47
CA LEU A 309 15.90 -15.90 7.14
C LEU A 309 16.16 -17.39 6.97
N SER A 310 16.63 -17.82 5.79
CA SER A 310 16.98 -19.22 5.56
C SER A 310 18.16 -19.67 6.41
N ALA A 311 19.11 -18.78 6.66
CA ALA A 311 20.29 -19.07 7.49
C ALA A 311 19.98 -19.03 8.98
N GLU A 312 19.30 -17.99 9.44
CA GLU A 312 19.12 -17.67 10.86
C GLU A 312 17.81 -18.22 11.44
N LEU A 313 16.75 -18.30 10.65
CA LEU A 313 15.39 -18.66 11.07
C LEU A 313 14.73 -19.65 10.09
N PRO A 314 15.31 -20.85 9.84
CA PRO A 314 14.86 -21.78 8.78
C PRO A 314 13.43 -22.31 8.98
N ARG A 315 12.85 -22.16 10.17
CA ARG A 315 11.45 -22.54 10.44
C ARG A 315 10.44 -21.43 10.18
N VAL A 316 10.90 -20.18 9.96
CA VAL A 316 10.05 -19.07 9.53
C VAL A 316 9.77 -19.22 8.04
N ARG A 317 8.49 -19.26 7.69
CA ARG A 317 8.09 -19.31 6.29
C ARG A 317 8.03 -17.89 5.72
N TYR A 318 8.80 -17.65 4.70
CA TYR A 318 8.83 -16.39 3.96
C TYR A 318 8.81 -16.65 2.46
N ARG A 319 7.84 -16.07 1.78
CA ARG A 319 7.82 -15.96 0.33
C ARG A 319 8.18 -14.52 -0.05
N PRO A 320 9.27 -14.28 -0.80
CA PRO A 320 9.58 -12.94 -1.28
C PRO A 320 8.37 -12.32 -1.99
N PRO A 321 7.96 -11.09 -1.61
CA PRO A 321 6.76 -10.47 -2.16
C PRO A 321 6.90 -10.17 -3.66
N ASP A 322 5.79 -10.24 -4.39
CA ASP A 322 5.68 -9.86 -5.80
C ASP A 322 5.78 -8.33 -5.99
N GLY A 323 5.35 -7.58 -4.98
CA GLY A 323 5.36 -6.13 -4.93
C GLY A 323 5.38 -5.61 -3.49
N THR A 324 5.35 -4.29 -3.31
CA THR A 324 5.52 -3.59 -2.04
C THR A 324 6.94 -3.69 -1.47
N TYR A 325 7.16 -3.12 -0.29
CA TYR A 325 8.38 -3.29 0.52
C TYR A 325 8.06 -3.90 1.90
N LEU A 326 6.96 -4.68 1.94
CA LEU A 326 6.43 -5.32 3.13
C LEU A 326 6.55 -6.83 2.96
N ALA A 327 7.17 -7.48 3.93
CA ALA A 327 7.30 -8.93 4.01
C ALA A 327 6.30 -9.49 5.01
N TRP A 328 5.64 -10.59 4.66
CA TRP A 328 4.81 -11.38 5.55
C TRP A 328 5.59 -12.61 6.00
N LEU A 329 5.83 -12.73 7.29
CA LEU A 329 6.61 -13.81 7.89
C LEU A 329 5.71 -14.66 8.78
N ASP A 330 5.61 -15.95 8.45
CA ASP A 330 4.83 -16.94 9.16
C ASP A 330 5.74 -17.76 10.10
N CYS A 331 5.53 -17.60 11.39
CA CYS A 331 6.27 -18.24 12.47
C CYS A 331 5.53 -19.45 13.07
N THR A 332 4.39 -19.87 12.50
CA THR A 332 3.54 -20.95 13.08
C THR A 332 4.33 -22.25 13.32
N ALA A 333 5.27 -22.58 12.43
CA ALA A 333 6.12 -23.77 12.57
C ALA A 333 7.15 -23.66 13.71
N MET A 334 7.36 -22.47 14.29
CA MET A 334 8.31 -22.28 15.39
C MET A 334 7.74 -22.78 16.72
N GLY A 335 6.41 -22.76 16.89
CA GLY A 335 5.74 -23.16 18.13
C GLY A 335 6.06 -22.20 19.27
N LEU A 336 6.06 -20.91 19.01
CA LEU A 336 6.37 -19.86 19.98
C LEU A 336 5.29 -19.82 21.08
N ASP A 337 5.69 -19.55 22.30
CA ASP A 337 4.78 -19.28 23.41
C ASP A 337 4.48 -17.76 23.44
N GLY A 338 3.51 -17.35 22.66
CA GLY A 338 3.10 -15.95 22.50
C GLY A 338 3.13 -15.46 21.06
N SER A 339 2.80 -14.17 20.90
CA SER A 339 2.77 -13.51 19.60
C SER A 339 4.20 -13.22 19.09
N PRO A 340 4.53 -13.56 17.83
CA PRO A 340 5.84 -13.26 17.28
C PRO A 340 6.17 -11.78 17.34
N GLY A 341 5.19 -10.90 17.04
CA GLY A 341 5.40 -9.45 17.02
C GLY A 341 5.70 -8.87 18.40
N GLU A 342 5.05 -9.38 19.46
CA GLU A 342 5.30 -8.99 20.84
C GLU A 342 6.69 -9.42 21.29
N LEU A 343 7.04 -10.71 21.07
CA LEU A 343 8.35 -11.26 21.44
C LEU A 343 9.50 -10.50 20.74
N ILE A 344 9.35 -10.18 19.46
CA ILE A 344 10.31 -9.39 18.69
C ILE A 344 10.43 -7.97 19.28
N GLY A 345 9.31 -7.34 19.58
CA GLY A 345 9.31 -6.01 20.19
C GLY A 345 10.03 -5.96 21.53
N GLU A 346 9.75 -6.91 22.40
CA GLU A 346 10.28 -6.97 23.76
C GLU A 346 11.77 -7.37 23.80
N ARG A 347 12.14 -8.41 23.06
CA ARG A 347 13.48 -9.02 23.18
C ARG A 347 14.48 -8.47 22.14
N ALA A 348 14.05 -8.25 20.90
CA ALA A 348 14.92 -7.72 19.83
C ALA A 348 14.97 -6.19 19.80
N GLN A 349 14.01 -5.51 20.41
CA GLN A 349 13.79 -4.07 20.24
C GLN A 349 13.60 -3.69 18.75
N VAL A 350 12.96 -4.55 17.97
CA VAL A 350 12.55 -4.29 16.59
C VAL A 350 11.03 -4.20 16.55
N THR A 351 10.49 -3.04 16.17
CA THR A 351 9.04 -2.87 16.08
C THR A 351 8.54 -3.38 14.74
N VAL A 352 7.73 -4.41 14.75
CA VAL A 352 7.01 -4.97 13.59
C VAL A 352 5.50 -4.78 13.78
N VAL A 353 4.68 -5.19 12.81
CA VAL A 353 3.23 -5.26 13.03
C VAL A 353 2.84 -6.72 13.17
N ASP A 354 2.28 -7.05 14.33
CA ASP A 354 1.85 -8.40 14.65
C ASP A 354 0.69 -8.86 13.76
N GLY A 355 0.65 -10.14 13.43
CA GLY A 355 -0.27 -10.69 12.44
C GLY A 355 -1.75 -10.55 12.79
N PRO A 356 -2.19 -10.78 14.05
CA PRO A 356 -3.59 -10.59 14.46
C PRO A 356 -4.16 -9.19 14.16
N ALA A 357 -3.31 -8.15 14.08
CA ALA A 357 -3.73 -6.80 13.70
C ALA A 357 -4.28 -6.72 12.27
N PHE A 358 -4.01 -7.70 11.41
CA PHE A 358 -4.50 -7.79 10.04
C PHE A 358 -5.80 -8.62 9.91
N GLY A 359 -6.40 -9.04 11.04
CA GLY A 359 -7.63 -9.82 11.08
C GLY A 359 -7.43 -11.32 10.86
N PRO A 360 -8.51 -12.07 10.56
CA PRO A 360 -8.45 -13.52 10.37
C PRO A 360 -7.36 -13.96 9.40
N GLY A 361 -6.62 -15.02 9.76
CA GLY A 361 -5.48 -15.55 9.01
C GLY A 361 -4.15 -14.87 9.32
N GLY A 362 -4.12 -13.97 10.33
CA GLY A 362 -2.89 -13.30 10.77
C GLY A 362 -2.13 -14.02 11.91
N ASP A 363 -2.78 -14.94 12.61
CA ASP A 363 -2.22 -15.59 13.79
C ASP A 363 -0.86 -16.26 13.51
N GLY A 364 0.08 -16.11 14.44
CA GLY A 364 1.42 -16.68 14.33
C GLY A 364 2.32 -16.05 13.26
N SER A 365 1.89 -14.96 12.65
CA SER A 365 2.64 -14.23 11.62
C SER A 365 2.94 -12.79 12.05
N PHE A 366 3.79 -12.10 11.28
CA PHE A 366 4.00 -10.66 11.43
C PHE A 366 4.37 -10.01 10.10
N ARG A 367 4.09 -8.71 9.97
CA ARG A 367 4.53 -7.91 8.82
C ARG A 367 5.79 -7.14 9.15
N PHE A 368 6.78 -7.26 8.27
CA PHE A 368 8.08 -6.61 8.38
C PHE A 368 8.33 -5.69 7.19
N ASN A 369 8.69 -4.42 7.46
CA ASN A 369 9.11 -3.47 6.44
C ASN A 369 10.61 -3.57 6.19
N PHE A 370 11.01 -3.99 4.99
CA PHE A 370 12.41 -4.15 4.59
C PHE A 370 12.97 -2.96 3.78
N ALA A 371 12.22 -1.85 3.63
CA ALA A 371 12.70 -0.64 2.96
C ALA A 371 13.62 0.18 3.87
N THR A 372 14.78 -0.37 4.14
CA THR A 372 15.85 0.19 4.98
C THR A 372 17.21 -0.17 4.36
N PRO A 373 18.32 0.49 4.72
CA PRO A 373 19.66 0.10 4.26
C PRO A 373 19.95 -1.37 4.53
N GLN A 374 20.55 -2.07 3.56
CA GLN A 374 20.84 -3.52 3.69
C GLN A 374 21.65 -3.87 4.94
N PRO A 375 22.66 -3.08 5.39
CA PRO A 375 23.33 -3.34 6.66
C PRO A 375 22.41 -3.26 7.88
N VAL A 376 21.45 -2.31 7.86
CA VAL A 376 20.44 -2.16 8.93
C VAL A 376 19.43 -3.30 8.88
N LEU A 377 19.04 -3.75 7.68
CA LEU A 377 18.19 -4.93 7.48
C LEU A 377 18.83 -6.18 8.08
N ALA A 378 20.12 -6.41 7.81
CA ALA A 378 20.85 -7.56 8.35
C ALA A 378 20.89 -7.53 9.90
N GLU A 379 21.19 -6.37 10.49
CA GLU A 379 21.21 -6.20 11.94
C GLU A 379 19.83 -6.48 12.56
N MET A 380 18.74 -6.02 11.92
CA MET A 380 17.38 -6.30 12.41
C MET A 380 17.08 -7.80 12.39
N VAL A 381 17.44 -8.52 11.32
CA VAL A 381 17.19 -9.96 11.21
C VAL A 381 18.01 -10.74 12.24
N GLU A 382 19.29 -10.40 12.46
CA GLU A 382 20.12 -11.00 13.50
C GLU A 382 19.48 -10.85 14.90
N ARG A 383 19.02 -9.66 15.25
CA ARG A 383 18.33 -9.40 16.53
C ARG A 383 17.04 -10.21 16.67
N ILE A 384 16.24 -10.27 15.60
CA ILE A 384 15.01 -11.07 15.57
C ILE A 384 15.34 -12.55 15.76
N ALA A 385 16.39 -13.06 15.12
CA ALA A 385 16.81 -14.45 15.25
C ALA A 385 17.18 -14.79 16.68
N VAL A 386 17.99 -13.97 17.34
CA VAL A 386 18.34 -14.15 18.75
C VAL A 386 17.07 -14.17 19.61
N ALA A 387 16.17 -13.21 19.42
CA ALA A 387 14.94 -13.09 20.24
C ALA A 387 13.96 -14.25 20.09
N LEU A 388 13.88 -14.87 18.91
CA LEU A 388 12.98 -15.99 18.63
C LEU A 388 13.60 -17.37 18.92
N HIS A 389 14.93 -17.45 19.11
CA HIS A 389 15.61 -18.68 19.55
C HIS A 389 15.69 -18.80 21.08
N GLU A 390 15.57 -17.70 21.82
CA GLU A 390 15.54 -17.72 23.27
C GLU A 390 14.22 -18.34 23.76
N PRO A 391 14.28 -19.30 24.72
CA PRO A 391 13.10 -19.96 25.25
C PRO A 391 12.19 -19.03 26.08
#